data_1fed79835e7acb198c65c1d6ee0e3854
#
_entry.id   1fed79835e7acb198c65c1d6ee0e3854
#
_cell.length_a   1.000
_cell.length_b   1.000
_cell.length_c   1.000
_cell.angle_alpha   90.00
_cell.angle_beta   90.00
_cell.angle_gamma   90.00
#
_symmetry.space_group_name_H-M   'P 1'
#
loop_
_entity.id
_entity.type
_entity.pdbx_description
1 polymer ?
#
loop_
_entity_poly.entity_id
_entity_poly.type
_entity_poly.pdbx_seq_one_letter_code
_entity_poly.pdbx_strand_id
1 'polypeptide(L)'
;MFYPPSTNTTIELNLPKKQHWTEPQTLHQPKTPSEWFALKFPDTISRFGCPFLEVRQSSCDGFTHVTPIALNHDFFAGLLGGDVKLNHSVIYYEPEMQFYYREPVQNIYKPTTAEKLQNYYRAMLLRCAQELNGETDKLNLFAEFRSDKNARAVTNRAKSILAADHTFFSATSPHQRIKGPELHERLMRNLVETMLESRAEACLTVTQAYDVFCRLAEQRQLSPLKRSLFRENMRDLVRERYGLALRNDVPDTENRHQQAWRGLAVVGSEALAA
;
A
#
# COMPACT_ATOMS: atom_id res chain seq x y z
N MET A 1 14.82 -68.54 -29.97
CA MET A 1 14.01 -67.33 -29.72
C MET A 1 12.81 -67.73 -28.93
N PHE A 2 12.86 -67.55 -27.66
CA PHE A 2 11.74 -67.81 -26.75
C PHE A 2 11.24 -66.48 -26.20
N TYR A 3 9.98 -66.16 -26.46
CA TYR A 3 9.26 -65.04 -25.82
C TYR A 3 8.58 -65.55 -24.56
N PRO A 4 8.72 -64.86 -23.43
CA PRO A 4 7.93 -65.19 -22.22
C PRO A 4 6.53 -64.60 -22.34
N PRO A 5 5.54 -65.22 -21.71
CA PRO A 5 4.17 -64.78 -21.77
C PRO A 5 3.90 -63.54 -20.89
N SER A 6 3.09 -62.63 -21.44
CA SER A 6 2.60 -61.41 -20.76
C SER A 6 1.65 -61.79 -19.62
N THR A 7 2.04 -61.53 -18.42
CA THR A 7 1.15 -61.57 -17.25
C THR A 7 0.37 -60.27 -17.13
N ASN A 8 -0.90 -60.27 -17.49
CA ASN A 8 -1.85 -59.19 -17.21
C ASN A 8 -2.14 -59.18 -15.68
N THR A 9 -1.51 -58.30 -14.96
CA THR A 9 -1.86 -58.01 -13.58
C THR A 9 -2.94 -56.95 -13.58
N THR A 10 -4.18 -57.35 -13.42
CA THR A 10 -5.31 -56.42 -13.15
C THR A 10 -5.14 -55.84 -11.78
N ILE A 11 -4.74 -54.57 -11.71
CA ILE A 11 -4.72 -53.81 -10.44
C ILE A 11 -6.15 -53.38 -10.16
N GLU A 12 -6.82 -54.05 -9.23
CA GLU A 12 -8.06 -53.56 -8.63
C GLU A 12 -7.78 -52.30 -7.81
N LEU A 13 -8.11 -51.13 -8.38
CA LEU A 13 -8.15 -49.86 -7.65
C LEU A 13 -9.30 -49.90 -6.63
N ASN A 14 -8.94 -50.11 -5.38
CA ASN A 14 -9.85 -49.89 -4.25
C ASN A 14 -10.18 -48.40 -4.17
N LEU A 15 -11.22 -47.97 -4.87
CA LEU A 15 -11.80 -46.64 -4.72
C LEU A 15 -12.40 -46.52 -3.31
N PRO A 16 -12.07 -45.48 -2.52
CA PRO A 16 -12.66 -45.27 -1.23
C PRO A 16 -14.19 -45.12 -1.38
N LYS A 17 -14.93 -45.85 -0.55
CA LYS A 17 -16.39 -45.80 -0.48
C LYS A 17 -16.83 -44.34 -0.45
N LYS A 18 -17.84 -44.02 -1.30
CA LYS A 18 -18.52 -42.71 -1.40
C LYS A 18 -18.63 -42.08 -0.01
N GLN A 19 -17.79 -41.07 0.25
CA GLN A 19 -18.03 -40.17 1.36
C GLN A 19 -19.41 -39.53 1.10
N HIS A 20 -20.31 -39.65 2.05
CA HIS A 20 -21.56 -38.92 2.09
C HIS A 20 -21.19 -37.42 1.94
N TRP A 21 -21.48 -36.86 0.80
CA TRP A 21 -21.44 -35.42 0.61
C TRP A 21 -22.48 -34.84 1.54
N THR A 22 -22.08 -34.35 2.71
CA THR A 22 -22.91 -33.43 3.47
C THR A 22 -23.23 -32.28 2.50
N GLU A 23 -24.53 -32.03 2.35
CA GLU A 23 -25.03 -30.89 1.55
C GLU A 23 -24.18 -29.67 1.84
N PRO A 24 -23.78 -28.88 0.81
CA PRO A 24 -23.00 -27.68 1.03
C PRO A 24 -23.80 -26.83 2.01
N GLN A 25 -23.25 -26.63 3.21
CA GLN A 25 -23.79 -25.67 4.17
C GLN A 25 -24.04 -24.41 3.38
N THR A 26 -25.30 -24.02 3.25
CA THR A 26 -25.71 -22.78 2.58
C THR A 26 -24.87 -21.67 3.21
N LEU A 27 -23.87 -21.22 2.49
CA LEU A 27 -22.99 -20.13 2.92
C LEU A 27 -23.89 -18.97 3.29
N HIS A 28 -24.01 -18.71 4.57
CA HIS A 28 -24.87 -17.67 5.11
C HIS A 28 -24.36 -16.34 4.53
N GLN A 29 -25.07 -15.82 3.53
CA GLN A 29 -24.72 -14.53 2.95
C GLN A 29 -24.94 -13.44 4.02
N PRO A 30 -23.94 -12.63 4.35
CA PRO A 30 -24.09 -11.58 5.33
C PRO A 30 -25.17 -10.57 4.84
N LYS A 31 -26.10 -10.23 5.73
CA LYS A 31 -27.20 -9.30 5.45
C LYS A 31 -26.90 -7.88 5.94
N THR A 32 -26.00 -7.76 6.90
CA THR A 32 -25.63 -6.49 7.52
C THR A 32 -24.12 -6.22 7.38
N PRO A 33 -23.71 -4.95 7.44
CA PRO A 33 -22.29 -4.58 7.47
C PRO A 33 -21.52 -5.26 8.62
N SER A 34 -22.11 -5.34 9.81
CA SER A 34 -21.49 -5.99 10.97
C SER A 34 -21.26 -7.49 10.74
N GLU A 35 -22.23 -8.18 10.16
CA GLU A 35 -22.10 -9.59 9.79
C GLU A 35 -21.03 -9.81 8.71
N TRP A 36 -20.94 -8.90 7.72
CA TRP A 36 -19.92 -8.95 6.69
C TRP A 36 -18.52 -8.87 7.28
N PHE A 37 -18.28 -7.89 8.17
CA PHE A 37 -17.01 -7.75 8.87
C PHE A 37 -16.72 -8.92 9.80
N ALA A 38 -17.74 -9.45 10.50
CA ALA A 38 -17.58 -10.61 11.35
C ALA A 38 -17.16 -11.87 10.58
N LEU A 39 -17.73 -12.05 9.40
CA LEU A 39 -17.38 -13.17 8.54
C LEU A 39 -15.96 -13.05 7.96
N LYS A 40 -15.57 -11.85 7.55
CA LYS A 40 -14.28 -11.61 6.87
C LYS A 40 -13.12 -11.44 7.86
N PHE A 41 -13.36 -10.84 9.04
CA PHE A 41 -12.34 -10.42 10.00
C PHE A 41 -12.66 -10.80 11.45
N PRO A 42 -12.89 -12.11 11.73
CA PRO A 42 -13.29 -12.57 13.06
C PRO A 42 -12.25 -12.25 14.13
N ASP A 43 -10.96 -12.36 13.82
CA ASP A 43 -9.88 -12.07 14.77
C ASP A 43 -9.83 -10.59 15.15
N THR A 44 -10.09 -9.70 14.19
CA THR A 44 -10.15 -8.24 14.45
C THR A 44 -11.36 -7.91 15.33
N ILE A 45 -12.52 -8.53 15.10
CA ILE A 45 -13.69 -8.37 15.98
C ILE A 45 -13.40 -8.86 17.40
N SER A 46 -12.77 -10.00 17.54
CA SER A 46 -12.41 -10.53 18.86
C SER A 46 -11.49 -9.58 19.65
N ARG A 47 -10.61 -8.86 18.96
CA ARG A 47 -9.63 -7.96 19.59
C ARG A 47 -10.15 -6.54 19.83
N PHE A 48 -10.94 -6.00 18.92
CA PHE A 48 -11.31 -4.58 18.90
C PHE A 48 -12.84 -4.35 18.97
N GLY A 49 -13.64 -5.40 19.05
CA GLY A 49 -15.10 -5.31 19.08
C GLY A 49 -15.73 -5.10 17.70
N CYS A 50 -17.01 -4.73 17.69
CA CYS A 50 -17.77 -4.54 16.46
C CYS A 50 -17.26 -3.32 15.66
N PRO A 51 -17.36 -3.35 14.32
CA PRO A 51 -16.90 -2.25 13.44
C PRO A 51 -17.70 -0.96 13.61
N PHE A 52 -18.96 -1.08 14.08
CA PHE A 52 -19.86 0.05 14.27
C PHE A 52 -20.32 0.10 15.75
N LEU A 53 -20.17 1.27 16.35
CA LEU A 53 -20.53 1.49 17.76
C LEU A 53 -22.05 1.72 17.93
N GLU A 54 -22.66 2.39 16.93
CA GLU A 54 -24.07 2.71 16.93
C GLU A 54 -24.68 2.32 15.57
N VAL A 55 -25.88 1.78 15.64
CA VAL A 55 -26.68 1.45 14.47
C VAL A 55 -28.10 1.92 14.66
N ARG A 56 -28.67 2.52 13.62
CA ARG A 56 -30.09 2.85 13.58
C ARG A 56 -30.84 1.69 12.96
N GLN A 57 -31.88 1.24 13.64
CA GLN A 57 -32.82 0.28 13.08
C GLN A 57 -34.08 1.03 12.65
N SER A 58 -34.49 0.87 11.41
CA SER A 58 -35.76 1.35 10.90
C SER A 58 -36.53 0.18 10.30
N SER A 59 -37.81 0.08 10.62
CA SER A 59 -38.68 -0.92 10.02
C SER A 59 -39.56 -0.22 8.99
N CYS A 60 -39.46 -0.60 7.73
CA CYS A 60 -40.29 -0.13 6.65
C CYS A 60 -40.70 -1.30 5.79
N ASP A 61 -41.98 -1.38 5.43
CA ASP A 61 -42.54 -2.43 4.55
C ASP A 61 -42.22 -3.89 4.95
N GLY A 62 -42.20 -4.14 6.27
CA GLY A 62 -41.91 -5.45 6.83
C GLY A 62 -40.42 -5.86 6.85
N PHE A 63 -39.53 -4.96 6.40
CA PHE A 63 -38.08 -5.18 6.44
C PHE A 63 -37.42 -4.30 7.49
N THR A 64 -36.48 -4.88 8.23
CA THR A 64 -35.63 -4.12 9.17
C THR A 64 -34.38 -3.64 8.47
N HIS A 65 -34.24 -2.33 8.31
CA HIS A 65 -33.03 -1.70 7.80
C HIS A 65 -32.11 -1.31 8.95
N VAL A 66 -30.85 -1.76 8.89
CA VAL A 66 -29.82 -1.46 9.88
C VAL A 66 -28.80 -0.51 9.21
N THR A 67 -28.75 0.74 9.69
CA THR A 67 -27.82 1.75 9.17
C THR A 67 -26.79 2.10 10.23
N PRO A 68 -25.49 1.90 9.98
CA PRO A 68 -24.46 2.35 10.91
C PRO A 68 -24.48 3.87 11.08
N ILE A 69 -24.31 4.35 12.33
CA ILE A 69 -24.28 5.77 12.65
C ILE A 69 -22.87 6.20 13.09
N ALA A 70 -22.17 5.35 13.83
CA ALA A 70 -20.83 5.66 14.34
C ALA A 70 -19.84 4.53 14.09
N LEU A 71 -18.61 4.90 13.73
CA LEU A 71 -17.50 3.98 13.49
C LEU A 71 -16.75 3.65 14.76
N ASN A 72 -16.36 2.40 14.90
CA ASN A 72 -15.31 1.99 15.84
C ASN A 72 -13.93 2.22 15.18
N HIS A 73 -13.30 3.35 15.47
CA HIS A 73 -11.99 3.69 14.92
C HIS A 73 -10.91 2.69 15.33
N ASP A 74 -11.01 2.06 16.51
CA ASP A 74 -10.05 1.06 16.99
C ASP A 74 -10.14 -0.22 16.18
N PHE A 75 -11.35 -0.63 15.82
CA PHE A 75 -11.56 -1.76 14.92
C PHE A 75 -10.90 -1.53 13.57
N PHE A 76 -11.19 -0.39 12.92
CA PHE A 76 -10.64 -0.10 11.59
C PHE A 76 -9.14 0.15 11.63
N ALA A 77 -8.61 0.75 12.69
CA ALA A 77 -7.18 0.92 12.88
C ALA A 77 -6.47 -0.43 13.10
N GLY A 78 -7.04 -1.33 13.88
CA GLY A 78 -6.56 -2.70 14.05
C GLY A 78 -6.59 -3.49 12.75
N LEU A 79 -7.66 -3.31 11.96
CA LEU A 79 -7.81 -3.94 10.65
C LEU A 79 -6.75 -3.49 9.63
N LEU A 80 -6.29 -2.23 9.70
CA LEU A 80 -5.14 -1.76 8.90
C LEU A 80 -3.85 -2.50 9.26
N GLY A 81 -3.71 -2.98 10.50
CA GLY A 81 -2.59 -3.82 10.94
C GLY A 81 -2.49 -5.16 10.25
N GLY A 82 -3.57 -5.56 9.62
CA GLY A 82 -3.67 -6.83 8.90
C GLY A 82 -4.29 -7.95 9.71
N ASP A 83 -5.00 -8.80 9.03
CA ASP A 83 -5.46 -10.08 9.55
C ASP A 83 -4.29 -11.08 9.44
N VAL A 84 -4.06 -11.84 10.48
CA VAL A 84 -3.03 -12.90 10.52
C VAL A 84 -3.16 -13.87 9.35
N LYS A 85 -4.39 -14.10 8.87
CA LYS A 85 -4.67 -14.97 7.71
C LYS A 85 -4.27 -14.39 6.36
N LEU A 86 -4.17 -13.05 6.25
CA LEU A 86 -3.82 -12.39 4.99
C LEU A 86 -2.33 -12.11 4.84
N ASN A 87 -1.49 -12.50 5.80
CA ASN A 87 -0.05 -12.24 5.83
C ASN A 87 0.35 -10.77 5.63
N HIS A 88 -0.61 -9.84 5.75
CA HIS A 88 -0.35 -8.42 5.70
C HIS A 88 -0.25 -7.90 7.12
N SER A 89 0.91 -7.48 7.55
CA SER A 89 1.03 -6.74 8.79
C SER A 89 1.57 -5.34 8.50
N VAL A 90 0.83 -4.35 8.97
CA VAL A 90 1.27 -2.96 9.00
C VAL A 90 1.62 -2.63 10.43
N ILE A 91 2.72 -1.93 10.62
CA ILE A 91 3.15 -1.38 11.89
C ILE A 91 3.41 0.11 11.74
N TYR A 92 3.33 0.83 12.84
CA TYR A 92 3.82 2.19 12.96
C TYR A 92 5.09 2.20 13.78
N TYR A 93 6.23 2.44 13.15
CA TYR A 93 7.53 2.47 13.83
C TYR A 93 7.78 3.86 14.39
N GLU A 94 7.65 3.98 15.70
CA GLU A 94 7.70 5.27 16.42
C GLU A 94 9.03 6.03 16.24
N PRO A 95 10.21 5.37 16.27
CA PRO A 95 11.48 6.10 16.13
C PRO A 95 11.63 6.86 14.81
N GLU A 96 10.95 6.43 13.75
CA GLU A 96 10.97 7.08 12.44
C GLU A 96 9.65 7.78 12.11
N MET A 97 8.63 7.69 12.99
CA MET A 97 7.29 8.19 12.77
C MET A 97 6.70 7.73 11.42
N GLN A 98 6.97 6.46 11.04
CA GLN A 98 6.71 5.91 9.72
C GLN A 98 5.93 4.62 9.79
N PHE A 99 4.92 4.47 8.91
CA PHE A 99 4.27 3.18 8.71
C PHE A 99 5.13 2.27 7.83
N TYR A 100 5.14 0.99 8.18
CA TYR A 100 5.77 -0.07 7.42
C TYR A 100 4.76 -1.18 7.17
N TYR A 101 4.77 -1.76 5.98
CA TYR A 101 4.01 -2.97 5.67
C TYR A 101 4.97 -4.12 5.40
N ARG A 102 4.59 -5.32 5.83
CA ARG A 102 5.34 -6.54 5.58
C ARG A 102 4.99 -7.07 4.20
N GLU A 103 5.99 -7.27 3.36
CA GLU A 103 5.82 -7.94 2.09
C GLU A 103 5.75 -9.45 2.29
N PRO A 104 4.67 -10.13 1.88
CA PRO A 104 4.46 -11.55 2.21
C PRO A 104 5.55 -12.48 1.66
N VAL A 105 6.02 -12.21 0.44
CA VAL A 105 6.99 -13.08 -0.26
C VAL A 105 8.40 -12.97 0.32
N GLN A 106 8.84 -11.75 0.58
CA GLN A 106 10.22 -11.50 1.05
C GLN A 106 10.33 -11.43 2.57
N ASN A 107 9.22 -11.38 3.27
CA ASN A 107 9.16 -11.21 4.73
C ASN A 107 9.91 -9.95 5.24
N ILE A 108 9.96 -8.92 4.40
CA ILE A 108 10.67 -7.67 4.67
C ILE A 108 9.65 -6.55 4.83
N TYR A 109 9.87 -5.68 5.82
CA TYR A 109 9.05 -4.49 6.03
C TYR A 109 9.51 -3.36 5.11
N LYS A 110 8.56 -2.80 4.33
CA LYS A 110 8.77 -1.66 3.44
C LYS A 110 7.98 -0.46 3.94
N PRO A 111 8.51 0.77 3.80
CA PRO A 111 7.76 1.95 4.20
C PRO A 111 6.50 2.12 3.36
N THR A 112 5.45 2.61 4.00
CA THR A 112 4.19 2.96 3.34
C THR A 112 3.67 4.31 3.82
N THR A 113 2.77 4.94 3.07
CA THR A 113 2.23 6.25 3.39
C THR A 113 0.90 6.16 4.12
N ALA A 114 0.60 7.17 4.93
CA ALA A 114 -0.71 7.31 5.56
C ALA A 114 -1.84 7.37 4.52
N GLU A 115 -1.62 8.04 3.39
CA GLU A 115 -2.57 8.13 2.29
C GLU A 115 -2.93 6.76 1.70
N LYS A 116 -1.93 5.91 1.52
CA LYS A 116 -2.16 4.54 1.04
C LYS A 116 -3.03 3.74 2.01
N LEU A 117 -2.81 3.88 3.31
CA LEU A 117 -3.65 3.26 4.33
C LEU A 117 -5.08 3.83 4.33
N GLN A 118 -5.23 5.13 4.12
CA GLN A 118 -6.54 5.77 3.97
C GLN A 118 -7.29 5.24 2.74
N ASN A 119 -6.60 5.08 1.62
CA ASN A 119 -7.18 4.51 0.40
C ASN A 119 -7.57 3.04 0.58
N TYR A 120 -6.76 2.26 1.30
CA TYR A 120 -7.11 0.88 1.65
C TYR A 120 -8.37 0.82 2.53
N TYR A 121 -8.46 1.68 3.55
CA TYR A 121 -9.66 1.80 4.39
C TYR A 121 -10.92 2.12 3.57
N ARG A 122 -10.85 3.10 2.66
CA ARG A 122 -11.98 3.46 1.80
C ARG A 122 -12.38 2.33 0.86
N ALA A 123 -11.40 1.66 0.25
CA ALA A 123 -11.63 0.53 -0.65
C ALA A 123 -12.32 -0.63 0.06
N MET A 124 -11.96 -0.89 1.32
CA MET A 124 -12.57 -1.94 2.13
C MET A 124 -14.05 -1.65 2.44
N LEU A 125 -14.39 -0.41 2.83
CA LEU A 125 -15.78 -0.02 3.03
C LEU A 125 -16.59 -0.08 1.72
N LEU A 126 -15.99 0.32 0.60
CA LEU A 126 -16.62 0.22 -0.71
C LEU A 126 -16.91 -1.24 -1.08
N ARG A 127 -15.95 -2.13 -0.85
CA ARG A 127 -16.11 -3.56 -1.10
C ARG A 127 -17.21 -4.17 -0.22
N CYS A 128 -17.27 -3.80 1.05
CA CYS A 128 -18.35 -4.22 1.95
C CYS A 128 -19.72 -3.79 1.38
N ALA A 129 -19.85 -2.52 0.96
CA ALA A 129 -21.08 -2.02 0.37
C ALA A 129 -21.46 -2.76 -0.92
N GLN A 130 -20.51 -3.07 -1.79
CA GLN A 130 -20.73 -3.82 -3.03
C GLN A 130 -21.17 -5.27 -2.78
N GLU A 131 -20.51 -5.97 -1.87
CA GLU A 131 -20.82 -7.37 -1.58
C GLU A 131 -22.19 -7.53 -0.86
N LEU A 132 -22.60 -6.52 -0.07
CA LEU A 132 -23.92 -6.58 0.62
C LEU A 132 -25.10 -6.27 -0.29
N ASN A 133 -24.92 -5.51 -1.33
CA ASN A 133 -26.06 -4.83 -1.94
C ASN A 133 -26.32 -5.16 -3.39
N GLY A 134 -25.45 -5.81 -4.13
CA GLY A 134 -25.72 -6.19 -5.53
C GLY A 134 -26.28 -5.07 -6.45
N GLU A 135 -26.80 -3.97 -5.86
CA GLU A 135 -27.47 -2.86 -6.51
C GLU A 135 -26.83 -1.51 -6.16
N THR A 136 -26.77 -0.63 -7.13
CA THR A 136 -26.03 0.65 -7.14
C THR A 136 -26.46 1.67 -6.08
N ASP A 137 -27.71 1.62 -5.63
CA ASP A 137 -28.27 2.66 -4.74
C ASP A 137 -27.74 2.67 -3.32
N LYS A 138 -27.12 1.59 -2.88
CA LYS A 138 -26.58 1.48 -1.52
C LYS A 138 -25.06 1.74 -1.40
N LEU A 139 -24.39 2.12 -2.48
CA LEU A 139 -23.02 2.64 -2.44
C LEU A 139 -22.89 3.88 -1.54
N ASN A 140 -24.00 4.59 -1.33
CA ASN A 140 -24.07 5.72 -0.42
C ASN A 140 -24.08 5.33 1.05
N LEU A 141 -24.33 4.06 1.40
CA LEU A 141 -24.42 3.60 2.79
C LEU A 141 -23.19 3.98 3.63
N PHE A 142 -22.01 4.01 3.01
CA PHE A 142 -20.76 4.36 3.67
C PHE A 142 -20.11 5.64 3.13
N ALA A 143 -20.84 6.47 2.36
CA ALA A 143 -20.26 7.66 1.76
C ALA A 143 -19.65 8.60 2.81
N GLU A 144 -20.35 8.85 3.91
CA GLU A 144 -19.87 9.67 5.02
C GLU A 144 -18.65 9.04 5.72
N PHE A 145 -18.69 7.72 5.93
CA PHE A 145 -17.59 7.00 6.58
C PHE A 145 -16.33 6.94 5.72
N ARG A 146 -16.46 7.01 4.40
CA ARG A 146 -15.32 7.09 3.47
C ARG A 146 -14.73 8.49 3.34
N SER A 147 -15.27 9.48 4.05
CA SER A 147 -14.75 10.85 4.04
C SER A 147 -13.28 10.94 4.46
N ASP A 148 -12.61 11.98 4.01
CA ASP A 148 -11.21 12.27 4.40
C ASP A 148 -11.05 12.40 5.91
N LYS A 149 -12.04 12.99 6.59
CA LYS A 149 -12.07 13.14 8.04
C LYS A 149 -11.97 11.79 8.75
N ASN A 150 -12.83 10.84 8.39
CA ASN A 150 -12.85 9.51 9.00
C ASN A 150 -11.61 8.69 8.61
N ALA A 151 -11.17 8.76 7.36
CA ALA A 151 -9.96 8.06 6.93
C ALA A 151 -8.71 8.56 7.69
N ARG A 152 -8.58 9.87 7.92
CA ARG A 152 -7.51 10.45 8.74
C ARG A 152 -7.63 10.04 10.21
N ALA A 153 -8.86 10.05 10.77
CA ALA A 153 -9.07 9.64 12.16
C ALA A 153 -8.65 8.18 12.38
N VAL A 154 -9.07 7.26 11.52
CA VAL A 154 -8.65 5.84 11.55
C VAL A 154 -7.14 5.71 11.44
N THR A 155 -6.50 6.39 10.48
CA THR A 155 -5.05 6.32 10.29
C THR A 155 -4.28 6.92 11.47
N ASN A 156 -4.77 8.00 12.07
CA ASN A 156 -4.16 8.55 13.27
C ASN A 156 -4.30 7.60 14.48
N ARG A 157 -5.44 6.94 14.61
CA ARG A 157 -5.63 5.93 15.64
C ARG A 157 -4.72 4.72 15.44
N ALA A 158 -4.46 4.34 14.18
CA ALA A 158 -3.55 3.27 13.83
C ALA A 158 -2.11 3.51 14.31
N LYS A 159 -1.66 4.76 14.44
CA LYS A 159 -0.32 5.07 14.99
C LYS A 159 -0.14 4.53 16.40
N SER A 160 -1.16 4.62 17.26
CA SER A 160 -1.08 4.10 18.63
C SER A 160 -1.38 2.61 18.72
N ILE A 161 -2.31 2.09 17.93
CA ILE A 161 -2.70 0.67 17.97
C ILE A 161 -1.63 -0.23 17.35
N LEU A 162 -0.96 0.25 16.30
CA LEU A 162 0.07 -0.49 15.56
C LEU A 162 1.49 -0.04 15.91
N ALA A 163 1.64 0.68 17.01
CA ALA A 163 2.93 1.18 17.48
C ALA A 163 3.93 0.05 17.68
N ALA A 164 5.13 0.25 17.16
CA ALA A 164 6.28 -0.61 17.36
C ALA A 164 7.46 0.26 17.78
N ASP A 165 8.12 -0.15 18.84
CA ASP A 165 9.25 0.55 19.43
C ASP A 165 10.59 0.22 18.71
N HIS A 166 11.69 0.77 19.25
CA HIS A 166 13.03 0.57 18.71
C HIS A 166 13.50 -0.90 18.71
N THR A 167 12.90 -1.77 19.52
CA THR A 167 13.30 -3.19 19.60
C THR A 167 12.77 -4.01 18.44
N PHE A 168 11.67 -3.57 17.81
CA PHE A 168 11.01 -4.30 16.70
C PHE A 168 11.97 -4.57 15.52
N PHE A 169 12.83 -3.63 15.17
CA PHE A 169 13.86 -3.79 14.13
C PHE A 169 15.27 -3.84 14.69
N SER A 170 15.47 -4.30 15.90
CA SER A 170 16.80 -4.47 16.49
C SER A 170 17.60 -5.56 15.77
N ALA A 171 18.91 -5.58 15.98
CA ALA A 171 19.80 -6.58 15.38
C ALA A 171 19.45 -8.04 15.76
N THR A 172 18.79 -8.23 16.91
CA THR A 172 18.32 -9.53 17.40
C THR A 172 16.91 -9.88 16.95
N SER A 173 16.20 -8.94 16.30
CA SER A 173 14.84 -9.16 15.82
C SER A 173 14.83 -10.00 14.55
N PRO A 174 13.86 -10.91 14.38
CA PRO A 174 13.65 -11.62 13.13
C PRO A 174 13.09 -10.71 12.01
N HIS A 175 12.72 -9.48 12.34
CA HIS A 175 12.10 -8.54 11.41
C HIS A 175 13.15 -7.68 10.72
N GLN A 176 13.20 -7.77 9.40
CA GLN A 176 14.04 -6.93 8.57
C GLN A 176 13.23 -5.83 7.91
N ARG A 177 13.82 -4.66 7.73
CA ARG A 177 13.20 -3.55 7.00
C ARG A 177 14.16 -2.93 6.00
N ILE A 178 13.58 -2.33 4.98
CA ILE A 178 14.29 -1.39 4.13
C ILE A 178 13.99 0.02 4.67
N LYS A 179 15.00 0.73 5.10
CA LYS A 179 14.83 2.09 5.61
C LYS A 179 14.38 3.03 4.49
N GLY A 180 13.44 3.93 4.80
CA GLY A 180 12.98 4.93 3.85
C GLY A 180 14.11 5.75 3.21
N PRO A 181 15.10 6.25 3.96
CA PRO A 181 16.27 6.95 3.41
C PRO A 181 17.08 6.11 2.42
N GLU A 182 17.31 4.83 2.71
CA GLU A 182 18.04 3.92 1.80
C GLU A 182 17.28 3.68 0.48
N LEU A 183 15.95 3.62 0.53
CA LEU A 183 15.13 3.51 -0.67
C LEU A 183 15.18 4.79 -1.51
N HIS A 184 15.14 5.96 -0.88
CA HIS A 184 15.27 7.23 -1.56
C HIS A 184 16.65 7.39 -2.19
N GLU A 185 17.71 7.00 -1.48
CA GLU A 185 19.07 7.02 -2.02
C GLU A 185 19.20 6.10 -3.25
N ARG A 186 18.71 4.86 -3.17
CA ARG A 186 18.67 3.95 -4.31
C ARG A 186 17.87 4.50 -5.48
N LEU A 187 16.76 5.19 -5.19
CA LEU A 187 15.93 5.80 -6.23
C LEU A 187 16.65 6.97 -6.91
N MET A 188 17.34 7.80 -6.14
CA MET A 188 18.16 8.90 -6.68
C MET A 188 19.37 8.40 -7.47
N ARG A 189 20.06 7.35 -7.00
CA ARG A 189 21.12 6.69 -7.76
C ARG A 189 20.59 6.13 -9.08
N ASN A 190 19.48 5.44 -9.06
CA ASN A 190 18.83 4.94 -10.28
C ASN A 190 18.48 6.10 -11.25
N LEU A 191 17.91 7.18 -10.74
CA LEU A 191 17.63 8.38 -11.56
C LEU A 191 18.90 8.90 -12.21
N VAL A 192 19.99 9.06 -11.46
CA VAL A 192 21.28 9.56 -11.96
C VAL A 192 21.91 8.59 -12.98
N GLU A 193 21.83 7.29 -12.75
CA GLU A 193 22.48 6.27 -13.57
C GLU A 193 21.72 5.94 -14.85
N THR A 194 20.40 5.94 -14.82
CA THR A 194 19.58 5.41 -15.90
C THR A 194 18.71 6.42 -16.63
N MET A 195 18.39 7.54 -15.97
CA MET A 195 17.48 8.55 -16.52
C MET A 195 18.14 9.89 -16.83
N LEU A 196 19.40 10.08 -16.46
CA LEU A 196 20.16 11.28 -16.82
C LEU A 196 21.26 10.93 -17.82
N GLU A 197 21.52 11.86 -18.73
CA GLU A 197 22.59 11.75 -19.73
C GLU A 197 23.37 13.07 -19.84
N SER A 198 24.67 12.96 -20.18
CA SER A 198 25.48 14.13 -20.48
C SER A 198 25.16 14.63 -21.88
N ARG A 199 24.76 15.91 -22.00
CA ARG A 199 24.42 16.57 -23.26
C ARG A 199 24.89 18.04 -23.21
N ALA A 200 25.89 18.41 -24.00
CA ALA A 200 26.60 19.68 -23.91
C ALA A 200 25.70 20.93 -23.88
N GLU A 201 24.64 20.95 -24.71
CA GLU A 201 23.72 22.09 -24.82
C GLU A 201 22.55 22.05 -23.83
N ALA A 202 22.43 20.98 -23.05
CA ALA A 202 21.30 20.80 -22.16
C ALA A 202 21.51 21.49 -20.81
N CYS A 203 20.37 21.76 -20.16
CA CYS A 203 20.34 22.30 -18.82
C CYS A 203 19.20 21.67 -18.02
N LEU A 204 19.58 20.89 -17.02
CA LEU A 204 18.61 20.23 -16.12
C LEU A 204 18.41 21.06 -14.86
N THR A 205 17.22 21.60 -14.68
CA THR A 205 16.89 22.34 -13.45
C THR A 205 16.61 21.41 -12.27
N VAL A 206 16.80 21.90 -11.05
CA VAL A 206 16.43 21.17 -9.83
C VAL A 206 14.94 20.84 -9.82
N THR A 207 14.09 21.70 -10.39
CA THR A 207 12.63 21.44 -10.49
C THR A 207 12.34 20.24 -11.37
N GLN A 208 12.89 20.23 -12.58
CA GLN A 208 12.71 19.12 -13.53
C GLN A 208 13.21 17.78 -12.96
N ALA A 209 14.40 17.79 -12.35
CA ALA A 209 14.95 16.59 -11.71
C ALA A 209 14.07 16.12 -10.54
N TYR A 210 13.54 17.04 -9.75
CA TYR A 210 12.65 16.73 -8.63
C TYR A 210 11.30 16.17 -9.10
N ASP A 211 10.74 16.68 -10.18
CA ASP A 211 9.48 16.18 -10.77
C ASP A 211 9.64 14.75 -11.29
N VAL A 212 10.79 14.42 -11.90
CA VAL A 212 11.12 13.05 -12.30
C VAL A 212 11.24 12.15 -11.06
N PHE A 213 11.95 12.61 -10.03
CA PHE A 213 12.07 11.87 -8.78
C PHE A 213 10.72 11.63 -8.10
N CYS A 214 9.81 12.61 -8.06
CA CYS A 214 8.48 12.45 -7.50
C CYS A 214 7.69 11.37 -8.24
N ARG A 215 7.71 11.36 -9.57
CA ARG A 215 7.07 10.31 -10.39
C ARG A 215 7.64 8.93 -10.11
N LEU A 216 8.96 8.79 -9.98
CA LEU A 216 9.60 7.53 -9.62
C LEU A 216 9.24 7.08 -8.20
N ALA A 217 9.16 8.01 -7.24
CA ALA A 217 8.74 7.74 -5.88
C ALA A 217 7.28 7.24 -5.84
N GLU A 218 6.38 7.89 -6.58
CA GLU A 218 4.98 7.46 -6.72
C GLU A 218 4.86 6.05 -7.31
N GLN A 219 5.58 5.76 -8.40
CA GLN A 219 5.62 4.42 -9.00
C GLN A 219 6.10 3.35 -8.01
N ARG A 220 7.01 3.71 -7.11
CA ARG A 220 7.51 2.84 -6.03
C ARG A 220 6.70 2.95 -4.74
N GLN A 221 5.62 3.73 -4.75
CA GLN A 221 4.73 3.94 -3.61
C GLN A 221 5.45 4.52 -2.37
N LEU A 222 6.44 5.36 -2.61
CA LEU A 222 7.18 6.10 -1.60
C LEU A 222 6.68 7.55 -1.56
N SER A 223 6.61 8.12 -0.35
CA SER A 223 6.46 9.58 -0.24
C SER A 223 7.74 10.25 -0.72
N PRO A 224 7.67 11.24 -1.63
CA PRO A 224 8.87 11.91 -2.09
C PRO A 224 9.56 12.65 -0.94
N LEU A 225 10.89 12.75 -1.02
CA LEU A 225 11.67 13.58 -0.10
C LEU A 225 11.25 15.05 -0.20
N LYS A 226 11.46 15.81 0.87
CA LYS A 226 11.39 17.28 0.78
C LYS A 226 12.40 17.78 -0.27
N ARG A 227 11.99 18.76 -1.07
CA ARG A 227 12.80 19.29 -2.18
C ARG A 227 14.20 19.75 -1.74
N SER A 228 14.33 20.32 -0.54
CA SER A 228 15.65 20.72 0.00
C SER A 228 16.58 19.53 0.19
N LEU A 229 16.09 18.46 0.80
CA LEU A 229 16.87 17.25 1.05
C LEU A 229 17.19 16.51 -0.26
N PHE A 230 16.23 16.44 -1.19
CA PHE A 230 16.48 15.93 -2.54
C PHE A 230 17.62 16.68 -3.23
N ARG A 231 17.56 18.03 -3.23
CA ARG A 231 18.57 18.86 -3.84
C ARG A 231 19.98 18.62 -3.29
N GLU A 232 20.11 18.52 -1.96
CA GLU A 232 21.39 18.24 -1.30
C GLU A 232 21.97 16.90 -1.74
N ASN A 233 21.19 15.85 -1.67
CA ASN A 233 21.64 14.52 -2.06
C ASN A 233 21.94 14.40 -3.56
N MET A 234 21.09 14.99 -4.42
CA MET A 234 21.30 14.99 -5.87
C MET A 234 22.54 15.73 -6.29
N ARG A 235 22.86 16.85 -5.62
CA ARG A 235 24.09 17.60 -5.90
C ARG A 235 25.32 16.71 -5.78
N ASP A 236 25.39 15.89 -4.73
CA ASP A 236 26.54 15.06 -4.46
C ASP A 236 26.58 13.86 -5.44
N LEU A 237 25.46 13.24 -5.75
CA LEU A 237 25.35 12.14 -6.72
C LEU A 237 25.70 12.59 -8.16
N VAL A 238 25.21 13.74 -8.60
CA VAL A 238 25.53 14.29 -9.93
C VAL A 238 27.01 14.67 -10.02
N ARG A 239 27.57 15.23 -8.95
CA ARG A 239 29.01 15.55 -8.90
C ARG A 239 29.86 14.29 -8.95
N GLU A 240 29.46 13.24 -8.22
CA GLU A 240 30.14 11.94 -8.21
C GLU A 240 30.13 11.30 -9.61
N ARG A 241 28.98 11.29 -10.29
CA ARG A 241 28.79 10.58 -11.56
C ARG A 241 29.27 11.33 -12.78
N TYR A 242 29.00 12.65 -12.83
CA TYR A 242 29.23 13.49 -14.03
C TYR A 242 30.29 14.58 -13.83
N GLY A 243 30.80 14.78 -12.63
CA GLY A 243 31.73 15.87 -12.30
C GLY A 243 31.09 17.26 -12.35
N LEU A 244 29.77 17.37 -12.47
CA LEU A 244 29.04 18.62 -12.65
C LEU A 244 28.65 19.26 -11.33
N ALA A 245 28.88 20.56 -11.20
CA ALA A 245 28.44 21.34 -10.05
C ALA A 245 27.04 21.92 -10.27
N LEU A 246 26.26 21.99 -9.21
CA LEU A 246 24.97 22.70 -9.21
C LEU A 246 25.28 24.23 -9.29
N ARG A 247 24.70 24.90 -10.27
CA ARG A 247 24.86 26.36 -10.52
C ARG A 247 23.57 27.08 -10.14
N ASN A 248 23.72 28.31 -9.65
CA ASN A 248 22.61 29.19 -9.26
C ASN A 248 22.38 30.33 -10.26
N ASP A 249 23.19 30.41 -11.31
CA ASP A 249 23.26 31.51 -12.28
C ASP A 249 22.64 31.14 -13.65
N VAL A 250 21.81 30.12 -13.70
CA VAL A 250 21.19 29.72 -14.94
C VAL A 250 19.87 30.49 -15.13
N PRO A 251 19.77 31.36 -16.19
CA PRO A 251 18.53 32.07 -16.44
C PRO A 251 17.42 31.14 -16.89
N ASP A 252 16.20 31.40 -16.44
CA ASP A 252 14.98 30.79 -17.00
C ASP A 252 14.48 31.62 -18.21
N THR A 253 13.32 31.23 -18.75
CA THR A 253 12.69 31.93 -19.88
C THR A 253 12.25 33.35 -19.55
N GLU A 254 12.17 33.71 -18.26
CA GLU A 254 11.83 35.07 -17.76
C GLU A 254 13.05 35.80 -17.20
N ASN A 255 14.26 35.34 -17.51
CA ASN A 255 15.54 35.91 -17.03
C ASN A 255 15.71 35.82 -15.49
N ARG A 256 14.96 35.01 -14.80
CA ARG A 256 15.17 34.76 -13.37
C ARG A 256 16.21 33.67 -13.17
N HIS A 257 17.09 33.86 -12.19
CA HIS A 257 18.10 32.86 -11.87
C HIS A 257 17.49 31.62 -11.21
N GLN A 258 17.83 30.45 -11.73
CA GLN A 258 17.41 29.17 -11.19
C GLN A 258 18.59 28.23 -10.95
N GLN A 259 18.37 27.23 -10.11
CA GLN A 259 19.39 26.22 -9.83
C GLN A 259 19.31 25.11 -10.87
N ALA A 260 20.44 24.83 -11.53
CA ALA A 260 20.50 23.81 -12.57
C ALA A 260 21.93 23.25 -12.77
N TRP A 261 21.98 22.10 -13.44
CA TRP A 261 23.20 21.48 -13.95
C TRP A 261 23.30 21.71 -15.45
N ARG A 262 24.33 22.44 -15.91
CA ARG A 262 24.63 22.59 -17.34
C ARG A 262 25.32 21.34 -17.86
N GLY A 263 24.94 20.90 -19.05
CA GLY A 263 25.50 19.69 -19.68
C GLY A 263 24.78 18.40 -19.24
N LEU A 264 23.58 18.50 -18.66
CA LEU A 264 22.82 17.35 -18.21
C LEU A 264 21.36 17.43 -18.70
N ALA A 265 20.81 16.31 -19.13
CA ALA A 265 19.43 16.17 -19.58
C ALA A 265 18.77 14.91 -19.00
N VAL A 266 17.45 14.86 -19.02
CA VAL A 266 16.69 13.63 -18.80
C VAL A 266 16.63 12.86 -20.13
N VAL A 267 16.93 11.58 -20.10
CA VAL A 267 16.86 10.68 -21.26
C VAL A 267 15.46 10.72 -21.87
N GLY A 268 15.38 10.97 -23.18
CA GLY A 268 14.10 11.03 -23.91
C GLY A 268 13.31 12.34 -23.73
N SER A 269 13.90 13.39 -23.17
CA SER A 269 13.20 14.67 -22.95
C SER A 269 12.89 15.48 -24.21
N GLU A 270 13.33 15.04 -25.41
CA GLU A 270 13.04 15.73 -26.68
C GLU A 270 11.56 15.73 -27.08
N ALA A 271 10.78 14.78 -26.57
CA ALA A 271 9.35 14.66 -26.91
C ALA A 271 8.43 15.62 -26.15
N LEU A 272 8.96 16.40 -25.20
CA LEU A 272 8.15 17.31 -24.35
C LEU A 272 8.43 18.80 -24.64
N ALA A 273 9.30 19.09 -25.59
CA ALA A 273 9.66 20.49 -25.97
C ALA A 273 9.17 20.89 -27.36
N ALA A 274 8.29 20.09 -28.00
CA ALA A 274 7.67 20.40 -29.29
C ALA A 274 6.19 20.76 -29.14
#